data_178248e1d213adef3d962cf38ede36aa
#
_entry.id   178248e1d213adef3d962cf38ede36aa
#
_cell.length_a   1.000
_cell.length_b   1.000
_cell.length_c   1.000
_cell.angle_alpha   90.00
_cell.angle_beta   90.00
_cell.angle_gamma   90.00
#
_symmetry.space_group_name_H-M   'P 1'
#
loop_
_entity.id
_entity.type
_entity.pdbx_description
1 polymer ?
#
loop_
_entity_poly.entity_id
_entity_poly.type
_entity_poly.pdbx_seq_one_letter_code
_entity_poly.pdbx_strand_id
1 'polypeptide(L)'
;MPAAQPIALSVNDDMNWLAGGGEMGELIRSMDWSATPLGPLSGWPQSLRTSVSLCLSSTFPILVCWGPDDIQIYNDAYRPICGDLHPAAMGAPFKVVWASALPVVGAAFELAHQGSGAYIRDQQMFLDRSGYLEEANMTFSFSPIRDESGAIGGIFHPITETTAQVLSARRSKGLRDLTASLAGVRAIGDIGTQ
;
A
#
# COMPACT_ATOMS: atom_id res chain seq x y z
N MET A 1 -53.80 17.80 -12.34
CA MET A 1 -52.43 17.37 -12.44
C MET A 1 -51.88 17.23 -11.01
N PRO A 2 -51.55 16.05 -10.49
CA PRO A 2 -50.94 15.91 -9.17
C PRO A 2 -49.47 16.35 -9.24
N ALA A 3 -49.10 17.22 -8.28
CA ALA A 3 -47.74 17.67 -8.11
C ALA A 3 -46.82 16.49 -7.69
N ALA A 4 -45.71 16.33 -8.38
CA ALA A 4 -44.68 15.36 -8.00
C ALA A 4 -44.13 15.73 -6.64
N GLN A 5 -44.23 14.84 -5.66
CA GLN A 5 -43.57 14.95 -4.39
C GLN A 5 -42.05 14.81 -4.60
N PRO A 6 -41.20 15.62 -3.97
CA PRO A 6 -39.75 15.41 -4.00
C PRO A 6 -39.44 14.11 -3.27
N ILE A 7 -38.72 13.22 -3.95
CA ILE A 7 -38.16 12.01 -3.35
C ILE A 7 -37.14 12.50 -2.29
N ALA A 8 -37.49 12.33 -1.03
CA ALA A 8 -36.53 12.52 0.05
C ALA A 8 -35.45 11.44 -0.09
N LEU A 9 -34.28 11.82 -0.58
CA LEU A 9 -33.08 10.99 -0.54
C LEU A 9 -32.78 10.74 0.95
N SER A 10 -32.91 9.49 1.38
CA SER A 10 -32.62 9.11 2.77
C SER A 10 -31.11 9.32 3.01
N VAL A 11 -30.75 9.79 4.19
CA VAL A 11 -29.37 10.02 4.65
C VAL A 11 -28.51 8.76 4.53
N ASN A 12 -29.12 7.58 4.36
CA ASN A 12 -28.46 6.28 4.15
C ASN A 12 -27.94 6.07 2.71
N ASP A 13 -28.44 6.77 1.70
CA ASP A 13 -28.00 6.58 0.31
C ASP A 13 -26.63 7.19 0.03
N ASP A 14 -26.24 8.20 0.80
CA ASP A 14 -24.99 8.96 0.58
C ASP A 14 -23.70 8.18 1.02
N MET A 15 -23.84 7.05 1.73
CA MET A 15 -22.71 6.23 2.24
C MET A 15 -22.58 4.87 1.56
N ASN A 16 -23.38 4.58 0.51
CA ASN A 16 -23.33 3.28 -0.19
C ASN A 16 -21.98 2.98 -0.86
N TRP A 17 -21.21 4.02 -1.20
CA TRP A 17 -19.85 3.89 -1.72
C TRP A 17 -18.87 3.25 -0.72
N LEU A 18 -19.19 3.27 0.57
CA LEU A 18 -18.40 2.71 1.67
C LEU A 18 -18.99 1.36 2.17
N ALA A 19 -19.87 0.73 1.40
CA ALA A 19 -20.46 -0.55 1.77
C ALA A 19 -19.42 -1.68 1.71
N GLY A 20 -19.47 -2.62 2.63
CA GLY A 20 -18.53 -3.74 2.69
C GLY A 20 -17.13 -3.33 3.19
N GLY A 21 -16.07 -3.86 2.55
CA GLY A 21 -14.68 -3.52 2.85
C GLY A 21 -14.10 -4.18 4.11
N GLY A 22 -14.78 -5.23 4.65
CA GLY A 22 -14.29 -6.01 5.77
C GLY A 22 -14.01 -5.18 7.03
N GLU A 23 -12.99 -5.55 7.76
CA GLU A 23 -12.57 -4.91 9.01
C GLU A 23 -12.14 -3.45 8.78
N MET A 24 -11.43 -3.17 7.68
CA MET A 24 -11.00 -1.79 7.37
C MET A 24 -12.17 -0.92 6.96
N GLY A 25 -13.17 -1.46 6.26
CA GLY A 25 -14.42 -0.75 5.98
C GLY A 25 -15.18 -0.37 7.26
N GLU A 26 -15.25 -1.27 8.25
CA GLU A 26 -15.84 -0.99 9.56
C GLU A 26 -15.05 0.06 10.31
N LEU A 27 -13.72 -0.04 10.33
CA LEU A 27 -12.85 0.95 10.97
C LEU A 27 -13.08 2.34 10.37
N ILE A 28 -13.06 2.47 9.04
CA ILE A 28 -13.25 3.75 8.34
C ILE A 28 -14.62 4.36 8.69
N ARG A 29 -15.69 3.56 8.75
CA ARG A 29 -17.04 4.04 9.11
C ARG A 29 -17.13 4.50 10.58
N SER A 30 -16.32 3.91 11.47
CA SER A 30 -16.35 4.21 12.91
C SER A 30 -15.44 5.37 13.32
N MET A 31 -14.47 5.75 12.48
CA MET A 31 -13.52 6.83 12.78
C MET A 31 -14.16 8.21 12.68
N ASP A 32 -13.74 9.09 13.57
CA ASP A 32 -14.02 10.54 13.46
C ASP A 32 -13.04 11.21 12.48
N TRP A 33 -13.39 11.18 11.20
CA TRP A 33 -12.59 11.81 10.14
C TRP A 33 -12.54 13.33 10.23
N SER A 34 -13.47 13.97 10.95
CA SER A 34 -13.46 15.43 11.15
C SER A 34 -12.24 15.90 11.94
N ALA A 35 -11.62 15.00 12.71
CA ALA A 35 -10.37 15.24 13.43
C ALA A 35 -9.12 15.09 12.54
N THR A 36 -9.28 14.67 11.28
CA THR A 36 -8.19 14.51 10.30
C THR A 36 -8.21 15.64 9.26
N PRO A 37 -7.10 15.87 8.53
CA PRO A 37 -7.08 16.83 7.41
C PRO A 37 -8.08 16.53 6.28
N LEU A 38 -8.60 15.30 6.18
CA LEU A 38 -9.59 14.92 5.18
C LEU A 38 -10.99 15.45 5.49
N GLY A 39 -11.26 15.82 6.74
CA GLY A 39 -12.60 16.23 7.16
C GLY A 39 -13.62 15.09 7.14
N PRO A 40 -14.88 15.37 7.47
CA PRO A 40 -15.93 14.35 7.58
C PRO A 40 -16.20 13.65 6.24
N LEU A 41 -16.58 12.36 6.31
CA LEU A 41 -16.83 11.50 5.13
C LEU A 41 -17.80 12.11 4.12
N SER A 42 -18.79 12.89 4.58
CA SER A 42 -19.76 13.61 3.73
C SER A 42 -19.12 14.67 2.83
N GLY A 43 -17.96 15.19 3.23
CA GLY A 43 -17.22 16.21 2.49
C GLY A 43 -16.20 15.63 1.50
N TRP A 44 -15.98 14.30 1.48
CA TRP A 44 -14.98 13.71 0.61
C TRP A 44 -15.36 13.85 -0.87
N PRO A 45 -14.41 14.27 -1.74
CA PRO A 45 -14.66 14.39 -3.18
C PRO A 45 -14.94 13.03 -3.81
N GLN A 46 -15.62 13.00 -4.96
CA GLN A 46 -16.03 11.77 -5.60
C GLN A 46 -14.83 10.91 -6.03
N SER A 47 -13.74 11.52 -6.46
CA SER A 47 -12.48 10.85 -6.81
C SER A 47 -11.90 10.08 -5.61
N LEU A 48 -11.89 10.67 -4.40
CA LEU A 48 -11.49 9.98 -3.18
C LEU A 48 -12.45 8.85 -2.84
N ARG A 49 -13.76 9.09 -2.84
CA ARG A 49 -14.78 8.07 -2.56
C ARG A 49 -14.65 6.87 -3.49
N THR A 50 -14.44 7.11 -4.78
CA THR A 50 -14.25 6.05 -5.79
C THR A 50 -12.96 5.27 -5.52
N SER A 51 -11.84 5.96 -5.22
CA SER A 51 -10.56 5.33 -4.94
C SER A 51 -10.60 4.46 -3.69
N VAL A 52 -11.27 4.92 -2.63
CA VAL A 52 -11.47 4.16 -1.38
C VAL A 52 -12.40 2.98 -1.60
N SER A 53 -13.48 3.13 -2.36
CA SER A 53 -14.39 2.03 -2.70
C SER A 53 -13.67 0.92 -3.48
N LEU A 54 -12.82 1.27 -4.46
CA LEU A 54 -11.98 0.31 -5.19
C LEU A 54 -10.96 -0.35 -4.26
N CYS A 55 -10.31 0.41 -3.40
CA CYS A 55 -9.36 -0.10 -2.41
C CYS A 55 -10.03 -1.16 -1.52
N LEU A 56 -11.17 -0.84 -0.92
CA LEU A 56 -11.89 -1.72 -0.01
C LEU A 56 -12.47 -2.97 -0.69
N SER A 57 -12.82 -2.88 -1.97
CA SER A 57 -13.35 -4.01 -2.74
C SER A 57 -12.27 -4.97 -3.22
N SER A 58 -11.00 -4.55 -3.16
CA SER A 58 -9.87 -5.34 -3.66
C SER A 58 -9.41 -6.38 -2.64
N THR A 59 -9.09 -7.58 -3.13
CA THR A 59 -8.38 -8.62 -2.35
C THR A 59 -6.85 -8.46 -2.43
N PHE A 60 -6.35 -7.55 -3.24
CA PHE A 60 -4.94 -7.20 -3.32
C PHE A 60 -4.60 -6.11 -2.29
N PRO A 61 -3.41 -6.13 -1.66
CA PRO A 61 -3.00 -5.08 -0.72
C PRO A 61 -2.94 -3.71 -1.41
N ILE A 62 -3.78 -2.78 -0.96
CA ILE A 62 -3.88 -1.44 -1.52
C ILE A 62 -3.91 -0.42 -0.39
N LEU A 63 -3.16 0.65 -0.59
CA LEU A 63 -3.20 1.87 0.21
C LEU A 63 -3.51 3.05 -0.72
N VAL A 64 -4.33 3.98 -0.25
CA VAL A 64 -4.61 5.27 -0.89
C VAL A 64 -4.04 6.35 0.02
N CYS A 65 -3.24 7.26 -0.53
CA CYS A 65 -2.84 8.51 0.12
C CYS A 65 -3.64 9.64 -0.49
N TRP A 66 -4.14 10.57 0.33
CA TRP A 66 -4.97 11.67 -0.17
C TRP A 66 -4.64 13.00 0.47
N GLY A 67 -4.73 14.04 -0.34
CA GLY A 67 -4.54 15.43 0.07
C GLY A 67 -3.07 15.81 0.27
N PRO A 68 -2.81 17.05 0.68
CA PRO A 68 -1.45 17.58 0.83
C PRO A 68 -0.64 16.92 1.95
N ASP A 69 -1.34 16.33 2.92
CA ASP A 69 -0.71 15.62 4.05
C ASP A 69 -0.55 14.12 3.79
N ASP A 70 -0.92 13.60 2.61
CA ASP A 70 -0.82 12.19 2.23
C ASP A 70 -1.51 11.27 3.25
N ILE A 71 -2.73 11.63 3.66
CA ILE A 71 -3.49 10.85 4.63
C ILE A 71 -3.82 9.49 4.06
N GLN A 72 -3.42 8.43 4.76
CA GLN A 72 -3.51 7.07 4.25
C GLN A 72 -4.79 6.35 4.68
N ILE A 73 -5.33 5.60 3.71
CA ILE A 73 -6.49 4.72 3.85
C ILE A 73 -6.12 3.40 3.19
N TYR A 74 -6.38 2.27 3.83
CA TYR A 74 -6.00 0.97 3.29
C TYR A 74 -7.05 -0.10 3.53
N ASN A 75 -6.93 -1.22 2.80
CA ASN A 75 -7.84 -2.37 2.90
C ASN A 75 -7.31 -3.49 3.82
N ASP A 76 -8.15 -4.50 4.05
CA ASP A 76 -7.82 -5.66 4.89
C ASP A 76 -6.55 -6.39 4.43
N ALA A 77 -6.35 -6.50 3.12
CA ALA A 77 -5.18 -7.16 2.55
C ALA A 77 -3.87 -6.40 2.82
N TYR A 78 -3.93 -5.07 3.00
CA TYR A 78 -2.78 -4.24 3.36
C TYR A 78 -2.45 -4.30 4.86
N ARG A 79 -3.42 -4.61 5.73
CA ARG A 79 -3.25 -4.65 7.20
C ARG A 79 -2.01 -5.43 7.66
N PRO A 80 -1.69 -6.63 7.11
CA PRO A 80 -0.47 -7.35 7.49
C PRO A 80 0.82 -6.59 7.21
N ILE A 81 0.83 -5.71 6.20
CA ILE A 81 1.98 -4.85 5.88
C ILE A 81 2.18 -3.78 6.96
N CYS A 82 1.09 -3.29 7.57
CA CYS A 82 1.16 -2.34 8.68
C CYS A 82 1.74 -2.95 9.96
N GLY A 83 1.56 -4.24 10.20
CA GLY A 83 1.97 -4.85 11.48
C GLY A 83 1.34 -4.14 12.69
N ASP A 84 2.15 -3.82 13.68
CA ASP A 84 1.73 -3.17 14.94
C ASP A 84 1.41 -1.67 14.78
N LEU A 85 1.69 -1.08 13.60
CA LEU A 85 1.28 0.29 13.29
C LEU A 85 -0.24 0.41 13.08
N HIS A 86 -0.93 -0.73 12.79
CA HIS A 86 -2.39 -0.77 12.78
C HIS A 86 -2.93 -0.80 14.21
N PRO A 87 -4.06 -0.11 14.55
CA PRO A 87 -4.92 0.70 13.67
C PRO A 87 -4.48 2.16 13.53
N ALA A 88 -3.49 2.62 14.29
CA ALA A 88 -3.08 4.03 14.33
C ALA A 88 -2.61 4.59 12.97
N ALA A 89 -2.16 3.72 12.07
CA ALA A 89 -1.78 4.10 10.72
C ALA A 89 -2.98 4.55 9.85
N MET A 90 -4.22 4.09 10.13
CA MET A 90 -5.41 4.52 9.40
C MET A 90 -5.67 6.00 9.68
N GLY A 91 -5.78 6.81 8.64
CA GLY A 91 -6.00 8.26 8.78
C GLY A 91 -4.76 9.07 9.17
N ALA A 92 -3.59 8.45 9.31
CA ALA A 92 -2.32 9.13 9.60
C ALA A 92 -1.57 9.50 8.30
N PRO A 93 -0.67 10.51 8.33
CA PRO A 93 0.15 10.87 7.18
C PRO A 93 1.13 9.76 6.79
N PHE A 94 1.18 9.40 5.49
CA PHE A 94 2.05 8.35 4.95
C PHE A 94 3.53 8.58 5.33
N LYS A 95 4.02 9.80 5.16
CA LYS A 95 5.42 10.14 5.43
C LYS A 95 5.81 10.00 6.91
N VAL A 96 4.85 10.10 7.82
CA VAL A 96 5.08 9.88 9.25
C VAL A 96 5.11 8.39 9.57
N VAL A 97 4.11 7.66 9.11
CA VAL A 97 3.98 6.22 9.39
C VAL A 97 5.13 5.43 8.77
N TRP A 98 5.52 5.75 7.53
CA TRP A 98 6.54 5.04 6.76
C TRP A 98 7.87 5.79 6.67
N ALA A 99 8.22 6.55 7.71
CA ALA A 99 9.45 7.34 7.74
C ALA A 99 10.71 6.50 7.46
N SER A 100 10.76 5.25 7.94
CA SER A 100 11.87 4.31 7.69
C SER A 100 12.00 3.88 6.23
N ALA A 101 10.92 3.91 5.45
CA ALA A 101 10.92 3.56 4.04
C ALA A 101 11.26 4.73 3.11
N LEU A 102 11.05 5.98 3.55
CA LEU A 102 11.23 7.18 2.73
C LEU A 102 12.58 7.30 2.03
N PRO A 103 13.73 6.93 2.64
CA PRO A 103 15.02 6.99 1.95
C PRO A 103 15.05 6.17 0.66
N VAL A 104 14.20 5.14 0.54
CA VAL A 104 14.13 4.23 -0.60
C VAL A 104 13.01 4.61 -1.56
N VAL A 105 11.82 4.93 -1.03
CA VAL A 105 10.61 5.12 -1.86
C VAL A 105 10.30 6.58 -2.15
N GLY A 106 10.89 7.54 -1.42
CA GLY A 106 10.51 8.95 -1.46
C GLY A 106 10.59 9.57 -2.85
N ALA A 107 11.64 9.29 -3.62
CA ALA A 107 11.77 9.82 -4.97
C ALA A 107 10.65 9.34 -5.91
N ALA A 108 10.26 8.07 -5.83
CA ALA A 108 9.16 7.51 -6.62
C ALA A 108 7.79 8.07 -6.17
N PHE A 109 7.64 8.31 -4.87
CA PHE A 109 6.45 8.93 -4.30
C PHE A 109 6.27 10.37 -4.78
N GLU A 110 7.34 11.16 -4.80
CA GLU A 110 7.31 12.54 -5.32
C GLU A 110 7.06 12.59 -6.83
N LEU A 111 7.56 11.64 -7.62
CA LEU A 111 7.23 11.53 -9.04
C LEU A 111 5.72 11.30 -9.26
N ALA A 112 5.08 10.51 -8.39
CA ALA A 112 3.63 10.30 -8.46
C ALA A 112 2.86 11.61 -8.18
N HIS A 113 3.31 12.43 -7.22
CA HIS A 113 2.74 13.77 -7.00
C HIS A 113 2.91 14.72 -8.19
N GLN A 114 3.94 14.50 -9.01
CA GLN A 114 4.16 15.23 -10.26
C GLN A 114 3.35 14.65 -11.44
N GLY A 115 2.52 13.64 -11.20
CA GLY A 115 1.66 13.02 -12.18
C GLY A 115 2.28 11.86 -12.96
N SER A 116 3.48 11.39 -12.57
CA SER A 116 4.19 10.27 -13.21
C SER A 116 4.12 9.03 -12.33
N GLY A 117 3.47 7.96 -12.82
CA GLY A 117 3.42 6.69 -12.11
C GLY A 117 4.81 6.03 -12.02
N ALA A 118 5.05 5.27 -10.95
CA ALA A 118 6.26 4.49 -10.74
C ALA A 118 5.89 3.03 -10.41
N TYR A 119 6.66 2.07 -10.97
CA TYR A 119 6.57 0.65 -10.62
C TYR A 119 7.94 0.15 -10.22
N ILE A 120 8.02 -0.50 -9.07
CA ILE A 120 9.27 -0.97 -8.46
C ILE A 120 9.08 -2.42 -8.05
N ARG A 121 10.05 -3.29 -8.43
CA ARG A 121 10.00 -4.72 -8.16
C ARG A 121 11.06 -5.12 -7.14
N ASP A 122 10.67 -6.01 -6.21
CA ASP A 122 11.55 -6.67 -5.23
C ASP A 122 12.49 -5.68 -4.51
N GLN A 123 11.99 -4.48 -4.24
CA GLN A 123 12.78 -3.44 -3.59
C GLN A 123 13.05 -3.82 -2.14
N GLN A 124 14.32 -3.97 -1.81
CA GLN A 124 14.74 -4.13 -0.43
C GLN A 124 14.60 -2.82 0.33
N MET A 125 14.00 -2.88 1.49
CA MET A 125 13.86 -1.76 2.42
C MET A 125 13.88 -2.27 3.87
N PHE A 126 14.03 -1.36 4.81
CA PHE A 126 13.93 -1.65 6.22
C PHE A 126 12.70 -0.95 6.78
N LEU A 127 11.81 -1.73 7.40
CA LEU A 127 10.56 -1.24 7.95
C LEU A 127 10.59 -1.37 9.48
N ASP A 128 10.14 -0.33 10.16
CA ASP A 128 9.87 -0.32 11.59
C ASP A 128 8.35 -0.44 11.81
N ARG A 129 7.83 -1.65 11.67
CA ARG A 129 6.40 -1.94 11.80
C ARG A 129 6.06 -2.91 12.93
N SER A 130 7.09 -3.41 13.63
CA SER A 130 6.96 -4.38 14.73
C SER A 130 7.85 -3.99 15.92
N GLY A 131 8.20 -2.69 16.05
CA GLY A 131 9.05 -2.16 17.11
C GLY A 131 10.54 -2.44 16.91
N TYR A 132 10.95 -2.94 15.75
CA TYR A 132 12.34 -3.11 15.32
C TYR A 132 12.44 -3.01 13.79
N LEU A 133 13.63 -2.65 13.30
CA LEU A 133 13.90 -2.61 11.86
C LEU A 133 14.03 -4.03 11.31
N GLU A 134 13.13 -4.40 10.41
CA GLU A 134 13.15 -5.68 9.69
C GLU A 134 13.43 -5.48 8.20
N GLU A 135 14.20 -6.40 7.61
CA GLU A 135 14.39 -6.45 6.16
C GLU A 135 13.10 -6.92 5.50
N ALA A 136 12.60 -6.12 4.57
CA ALA A 136 11.46 -6.46 3.74
C ALA A 136 11.80 -6.23 2.26
N ASN A 137 11.24 -7.06 1.38
CA ASN A 137 11.29 -6.85 -0.06
C ASN A 137 9.88 -6.65 -0.57
N MET A 138 9.65 -5.54 -1.28
CA MET A 138 8.33 -5.12 -1.72
C MET A 138 8.31 -4.91 -3.23
N THR A 139 7.22 -5.36 -3.86
CA THR A 139 6.86 -4.97 -5.23
C THR A 139 5.64 -4.10 -5.18
N PHE A 140 5.71 -2.89 -5.75
CA PHE A 140 4.66 -1.88 -5.61
C PHE A 140 4.63 -0.90 -6.78
N SER A 141 3.53 -0.16 -6.84
CA SER A 141 3.39 1.00 -7.72
C SER A 141 2.89 2.21 -6.93
N PHE A 142 3.34 3.39 -7.31
CA PHE A 142 2.69 4.65 -6.97
C PHE A 142 2.03 5.20 -8.23
N SER A 143 0.71 5.32 -8.21
CA SER A 143 -0.09 5.79 -9.34
C SER A 143 -0.85 7.05 -8.94
N PRO A 144 -0.69 8.18 -9.66
CA PRO A 144 -1.37 9.42 -9.32
C PRO A 144 -2.89 9.28 -9.51
N ILE A 145 -3.67 9.78 -8.55
CA ILE A 145 -5.11 9.93 -8.63
C ILE A 145 -5.42 11.39 -8.94
N ARG A 146 -6.18 11.64 -10.00
CA ARG A 146 -6.64 13.00 -10.29
C ARG A 146 -7.94 13.30 -9.58
N ASP A 147 -8.05 14.51 -9.07
CA ASP A 147 -9.29 15.06 -8.52
C ASP A 147 -10.21 15.61 -9.64
N GLU A 148 -11.33 16.18 -9.24
CA GLU A 148 -12.35 16.73 -10.14
C GLU A 148 -11.86 17.95 -10.95
N SER A 149 -10.79 18.60 -10.51
CA SER A 149 -10.14 19.71 -11.22
C SER A 149 -9.10 19.23 -12.26
N GLY A 150 -8.75 17.94 -12.23
CA GLY A 150 -7.68 17.35 -13.03
C GLY A 150 -6.28 17.45 -12.37
N ALA A 151 -6.18 18.08 -11.20
CA ALA A 151 -4.95 18.09 -10.41
C ALA A 151 -4.70 16.73 -9.74
N ILE A 152 -3.51 16.51 -9.22
CA ILE A 152 -3.21 15.31 -8.44
C ILE A 152 -3.76 15.50 -7.02
N GLY A 153 -4.83 14.76 -6.70
CA GLY A 153 -5.47 14.77 -5.40
C GLY A 153 -4.93 13.71 -4.45
N GLY A 154 -4.30 12.65 -4.99
CA GLY A 154 -3.77 11.58 -4.18
C GLY A 154 -2.95 10.56 -4.96
N ILE A 155 -2.58 9.47 -4.28
CA ILE A 155 -1.78 8.37 -4.82
C ILE A 155 -2.48 7.04 -4.52
N PHE A 156 -2.63 6.20 -5.54
CA PHE A 156 -3.07 4.82 -5.44
C PHE A 156 -1.85 3.91 -5.38
N HIS A 157 -1.73 3.11 -4.32
CA HIS A 157 -0.54 2.34 -3.99
C HIS A 157 -0.86 0.86 -3.78
N PRO A 158 -0.94 0.05 -4.85
CA PRO A 158 -0.92 -1.40 -4.74
C PRO A 158 0.50 -1.88 -4.39
N ILE A 159 0.60 -2.84 -3.46
CA ILE A 159 1.86 -3.36 -2.95
C ILE A 159 1.75 -4.83 -2.60
N THR A 160 2.84 -5.57 -2.77
CA THR A 160 2.98 -6.97 -2.35
C THR A 160 4.32 -7.16 -1.67
N GLU A 161 4.31 -7.82 -0.53
CA GLU A 161 5.54 -8.25 0.13
C GLU A 161 6.09 -9.50 -0.58
N THR A 162 7.34 -9.42 -1.05
CA THR A 162 8.05 -10.49 -1.78
C THR A 162 9.24 -11.05 -1.00
N THR A 163 9.35 -10.74 0.29
CA THR A 163 10.47 -11.13 1.16
C THR A 163 10.72 -12.63 1.14
N ALA A 164 9.67 -13.44 1.31
CA ALA A 164 9.81 -14.90 1.33
C ALA A 164 10.33 -15.46 0.01
N GLN A 165 9.86 -14.93 -1.13
CA GLN A 165 10.29 -15.32 -2.48
C GLN A 165 11.76 -14.96 -2.71
N VAL A 166 12.16 -13.74 -2.35
CA VAL A 166 13.53 -13.24 -2.51
C VAL A 166 14.49 -14.08 -1.65
N LEU A 167 14.16 -14.34 -0.38
CA LEU A 167 14.98 -15.16 0.51
C LEU A 167 15.08 -16.60 0.03
N SER A 168 14.00 -17.20 -0.48
CA SER A 168 14.00 -18.54 -1.06
C SER A 168 14.90 -18.62 -2.29
N ALA A 169 14.82 -17.63 -3.18
CA ALA A 169 15.68 -17.55 -4.36
C ALA A 169 17.16 -17.39 -3.98
N ARG A 170 17.49 -16.54 -2.98
CA ARG A 170 18.86 -16.36 -2.46
C ARG A 170 19.41 -17.68 -1.88
N ARG A 171 18.62 -18.41 -1.06
CA ARG A 171 19.02 -19.72 -0.50
C ARG A 171 19.28 -20.75 -1.59
N SER A 172 18.38 -20.86 -2.56
CA SER A 172 18.51 -21.80 -3.68
C SER A 172 19.74 -21.50 -4.54
N LYS A 173 20.05 -20.21 -4.76
CA LYS A 173 21.26 -19.80 -5.47
C LYS A 173 22.52 -20.19 -4.68
N GLY A 174 22.58 -19.87 -3.38
CA GLY A 174 23.72 -20.21 -2.52
C GLY A 174 24.01 -21.70 -2.48
N LEU A 175 22.99 -22.55 -2.41
CA LEU A 175 23.13 -24.01 -2.46
C LEU A 175 23.72 -24.49 -3.81
N ARG A 176 23.24 -23.94 -4.93
CA ARG A 176 23.80 -24.28 -6.25
C ARG A 176 25.28 -23.87 -6.38
N ASP A 177 25.59 -22.64 -5.94
CA ASP A 177 26.96 -22.12 -6.01
C ASP A 177 27.93 -22.97 -5.15
N LEU A 178 27.49 -23.37 -3.96
CA LEU A 178 28.23 -24.25 -3.07
C LEU A 178 28.44 -25.63 -3.71
N THR A 179 27.41 -26.24 -4.28
CA THR A 179 27.47 -27.53 -4.95
C THR A 179 28.43 -27.49 -6.14
N ALA A 180 28.39 -26.43 -6.95
CA ALA A 180 29.29 -26.24 -8.08
C ALA A 180 30.75 -26.11 -7.63
N SER A 181 31.00 -25.36 -6.53
CA SER A 181 32.33 -25.21 -5.95
C SER A 181 32.91 -26.55 -5.45
N LEU A 182 32.07 -27.32 -4.75
CA LEU A 182 32.50 -28.67 -4.25
C LEU A 182 32.75 -29.66 -5.39
N ALA A 183 31.99 -29.64 -6.47
CA ALA A 183 32.21 -30.46 -7.65
C ALA A 183 33.55 -30.10 -8.34
N GLY A 184 33.85 -28.80 -8.44
CA GLY A 184 35.13 -28.31 -8.98
C GLY A 184 36.34 -28.76 -8.15
N VAL A 185 36.25 -28.74 -6.82
CA VAL A 185 37.31 -29.20 -5.92
C VAL A 185 37.57 -30.71 -6.06
N ARG A 186 36.49 -31.52 -6.20
CA ARG A 186 36.64 -32.98 -6.44
C ARG A 186 37.33 -33.27 -7.77
N ALA A 187 36.97 -32.57 -8.85
CA ALA A 187 37.61 -32.75 -10.16
C ALA A 187 39.09 -32.40 -10.14
N ILE A 188 39.55 -31.45 -9.34
CA ILE A 188 40.96 -31.08 -9.19
C ILE A 188 41.70 -32.14 -8.36
N GLY A 189 41.05 -32.69 -7.31
CA GLY A 189 41.65 -33.79 -6.49
C GLY A 189 41.93 -35.07 -7.27
N ASP A 190 41.06 -35.42 -8.23
CA ASP A 190 41.21 -36.61 -9.06
C ASP A 190 42.34 -36.50 -10.11
N ILE A 191 42.74 -35.31 -10.51
CA ILE A 191 43.85 -35.05 -11.46
C ILE A 191 45.21 -35.14 -10.77
N GLY A 192 45.29 -34.99 -9.45
CA GLY A 192 46.55 -35.02 -8.67
C GLY A 192 47.00 -36.43 -8.23
N THR A 193 46.27 -37.49 -8.58
CA THR A 193 46.53 -38.86 -8.13
C THR A 193 46.94 -39.83 -9.27
N GLN A 194 47.43 -39.32 -10.42
CA GLN A 194 48.02 -40.13 -11.50
C GLN A 194 49.55 -39.98 -11.57
#